data_991910c8fa61b73bca5bdef6db97551b
#
_entry.id   991910c8fa61b73bca5bdef6db97551b
#
_cell.length_a   1.000
_cell.length_b   1.000
_cell.length_c   1.000
_cell.angle_alpha   90.00
_cell.angle_beta   90.00
_cell.angle_gamma   90.00
#
_symmetry.space_group_name_H-M   'P 1'
#
loop_
_entity.id
_entity.type
_entity.pdbx_description
1 polymer ?
#
loop_
_entity_poly.entity_id
_entity_poly.type
_entity_poly.pdbx_seq_one_letter_code
_entity_poly.pdbx_strand_id
1 'polypeptide(L)'
;MIYFDNAATTLQKPPEVAEAVAQALTSFGGVGRGVHPASLAAGMAVYDARARVAELLGAPSAARVAFALNVTMALNTAIDGLLASGEGAVTTAA
;
A
#
# COMPACT_ATOMS: atom_id res chain seq x y z
N MET A 1 27.20 2.84 11.50
CA MET A 1 26.14 2.60 12.50
C MET A 1 25.50 1.25 12.21
N ILE A 2 25.34 0.43 13.24
CA ILE A 2 24.60 -0.84 13.12
C ILE A 2 23.15 -0.55 13.52
N TYR A 3 22.21 -0.92 12.65
CA TYR A 3 20.79 -0.67 12.85
C TYR A 3 20.00 -1.98 12.87
N PHE A 4 19.38 -2.28 14.00
CA PHE A 4 18.64 -3.52 14.22
C PHE A 4 17.12 -3.37 14.30
N ASP A 5 16.59 -2.20 13.99
CA ASP A 5 15.17 -1.89 14.13
C ASP A 5 14.44 -1.77 12.78
N ASN A 6 14.93 -2.47 11.75
CA ASN A 6 14.31 -2.46 10.41
C ASN A 6 12.88 -3.03 10.39
N ALA A 7 12.51 -3.84 11.39
CA ALA A 7 11.15 -4.36 11.53
C ALA A 7 10.14 -3.25 11.88
N ALA A 8 10.55 -2.25 12.64
CA ALA A 8 9.72 -1.08 12.93
C ALA A 8 9.69 -0.12 11.74
N THR A 9 10.86 0.21 11.21
CA THR A 9 11.00 1.00 9.99
C THR A 9 12.38 0.79 9.36
N THR A 10 12.43 0.72 8.05
CA THR A 10 13.69 0.60 7.31
C THR A 10 14.45 1.93 7.33
N LEU A 11 15.65 1.96 7.89
CA LEU A 11 16.48 3.15 7.93
C LEU A 11 17.08 3.46 6.56
N GLN A 12 17.76 2.48 5.98
CA GLN A 12 18.36 2.62 4.66
C GLN A 12 17.39 2.13 3.60
N LYS A 13 16.83 3.06 2.85
CA LYS A 13 15.96 2.76 1.72
C LYS A 13 16.77 2.76 0.42
N PRO A 14 16.41 1.92 -0.56
CA PRO A 14 16.98 2.04 -1.91
C PRO A 14 16.79 3.47 -2.44
N PRO A 15 17.78 4.04 -3.17
CA PRO A 15 17.69 5.41 -3.68
C PRO A 15 16.45 5.63 -4.58
N GLU A 16 16.01 4.61 -5.29
CA GLU A 16 14.83 4.63 -6.14
C GLU A 16 13.54 4.99 -5.38
N VAL A 17 13.48 4.68 -4.09
CA VAL A 17 12.31 5.03 -3.24
C VAL A 17 12.21 6.56 -3.07
N ALA A 18 13.32 7.22 -2.76
CA ALA A 18 13.36 8.67 -2.60
C ALA A 18 13.08 9.38 -3.93
N GLU A 19 13.62 8.88 -5.03
CA GLU A 19 13.39 9.40 -6.36
C GLU A 19 11.92 9.29 -6.78
N ALA A 20 11.30 8.13 -6.55
CA ALA A 20 9.89 7.90 -6.86
C ALA A 20 8.96 8.83 -6.05
N VAL A 21 9.27 9.06 -4.75
CA VAL A 21 8.50 10.00 -3.91
C VAL A 21 8.65 11.43 -4.42
N ALA A 22 9.86 11.87 -4.75
CA ALA A 22 10.10 13.21 -5.28
C ALA A 22 9.37 13.42 -6.62
N GLN A 23 9.41 12.44 -7.51
CA GLN A 23 8.68 12.47 -8.78
C GLN A 23 7.15 12.54 -8.55
N ALA A 24 6.63 11.74 -7.64
CA ALA A 24 5.20 11.75 -7.33
C ALA A 24 4.73 13.13 -6.83
N LEU A 25 5.51 13.78 -5.95
CA LEU A 25 5.19 15.11 -5.41
C LEU A 25 5.14 16.20 -6.47
N THR A 26 5.91 16.07 -7.55
CA THR A 26 6.03 17.10 -8.59
C THR A 26 5.20 16.83 -9.85
N SER A 27 4.75 15.58 -10.06
CA SER A 27 4.17 15.16 -11.34
C SER A 27 2.76 14.60 -11.24
N PHE A 28 2.33 14.16 -10.06
CA PHE A 28 1.04 13.48 -9.92
C PHE A 28 -0.06 14.43 -9.45
N GLY A 29 -1.24 14.27 -10.04
CA GLY A 29 -2.48 14.87 -9.58
C GLY A 29 -3.28 13.94 -8.67
N GLY A 30 -4.53 14.29 -8.39
CA GLY A 30 -5.43 13.48 -7.57
C GLY A 30 -5.84 12.19 -8.28
N VAL A 31 -5.70 11.06 -7.57
CA VAL A 31 -6.10 9.75 -8.10
C VAL A 31 -7.62 9.64 -8.20
N GLY A 32 -8.12 9.24 -9.37
CA GLY A 32 -9.53 8.88 -9.58
C GLY A 32 -10.53 10.04 -9.67
N ARG A 33 -10.09 11.30 -9.65
CA ARG A 33 -10.97 12.48 -9.69
C ARG A 33 -10.77 13.40 -10.88
N GLY A 34 -9.83 13.09 -11.75
CA GLY A 34 -9.52 13.89 -12.91
C GLY A 34 -9.21 13.06 -14.13
N VAL A 35 -9.45 13.65 -15.31
CA VAL A 35 -9.12 13.02 -16.61
C VAL A 35 -7.91 13.66 -17.27
N HIS A 36 -7.25 14.60 -16.58
CA HIS A 36 -6.05 15.24 -17.09
C HIS A 36 -4.80 14.32 -16.91
N PRO A 37 -3.74 14.52 -17.70
CA PRO A 37 -2.60 13.60 -17.74
C PRO A 37 -1.96 13.30 -16.38
N ALA A 38 -1.86 14.28 -15.48
CA ALA A 38 -1.26 14.09 -14.16
C ALA A 38 -2.11 13.18 -13.24
N SER A 39 -3.45 13.23 -13.34
CA SER A 39 -4.35 12.32 -12.61
C SER A 39 -4.30 10.91 -13.18
N LEU A 40 -4.24 10.77 -14.50
CA LEU A 40 -4.12 9.46 -15.14
C LEU A 40 -2.78 8.81 -14.79
N ALA A 41 -1.68 9.56 -14.83
CA ALA A 41 -0.36 9.07 -14.42
C ALA A 41 -0.34 8.59 -12.96
N ALA A 42 -0.97 9.33 -12.05
CA ALA A 42 -1.10 8.93 -10.65
C ALA A 42 -1.92 7.62 -10.50
N GLY A 43 -3.04 7.51 -11.22
CA GLY A 43 -3.86 6.31 -11.24
C GLY A 43 -3.11 5.08 -11.75
N MET A 44 -2.35 5.23 -12.83
CA MET A 44 -1.51 4.16 -13.39
C MET A 44 -0.44 3.72 -12.41
N ALA A 45 0.26 4.67 -11.77
CA ALA A 45 1.30 4.36 -10.78
C ALA A 45 0.75 3.56 -9.60
N VAL A 46 -0.43 3.90 -9.09
CA VAL A 46 -1.10 3.15 -8.03
C VAL A 46 -1.49 1.75 -8.49
N TYR A 47 -2.03 1.62 -9.71
CA TYR A 47 -2.39 0.32 -10.27
C TYR A 47 -1.16 -0.58 -10.45
N ASP A 48 -0.08 -0.06 -11.02
CA ASP A 48 1.16 -0.80 -11.23
C ASP A 48 1.78 -1.26 -9.90
N ALA A 49 1.75 -0.41 -8.88
CA ALA A 49 2.19 -0.77 -7.54
C ALA A 49 1.36 -1.92 -6.96
N ARG A 50 0.03 -1.89 -7.10
CA ARG A 50 -0.86 -2.98 -6.69
C ARG A 50 -0.57 -4.28 -7.44
N ALA A 51 -0.36 -4.20 -8.75
CA ALA A 51 -0.05 -5.37 -9.57
C ALA A 51 1.25 -6.05 -9.14
N ARG A 52 2.30 -5.26 -8.87
CA ARG A 52 3.59 -5.77 -8.37
C ARG A 52 3.48 -6.40 -6.99
N VAL A 53 2.71 -5.79 -6.08
CA VAL A 53 2.46 -6.37 -4.75
C VAL A 53 1.64 -7.66 -4.86
N ALA A 54 0.62 -7.68 -5.72
CA ALA A 54 -0.15 -8.89 -5.98
C ALA A 54 0.73 -10.03 -6.48
N GLU A 55 1.62 -9.76 -7.43
CA GLU A 55 2.57 -10.74 -7.95
C GLU A 55 3.50 -11.26 -6.84
N LEU A 56 4.09 -10.36 -6.05
CA LEU A 56 4.99 -10.71 -4.94
C LEU A 56 4.31 -11.61 -3.90
N LEU A 57 3.04 -11.36 -3.59
CA LEU A 57 2.28 -12.09 -2.58
C LEU A 57 1.49 -13.28 -3.14
N GLY A 58 1.54 -13.53 -4.45
CA GLY A 58 0.75 -14.58 -5.10
C GLY A 58 -0.75 -14.32 -5.09
N ALA A 59 -1.17 -13.06 -5.01
CA ALA A 59 -2.59 -12.70 -5.11
C ALA A 59 -3.09 -12.80 -6.55
N PRO A 60 -4.35 -13.21 -6.78
CA PRO A 60 -4.84 -13.48 -8.14
C PRO A 60 -4.99 -12.25 -9.03
N SER A 61 -5.05 -11.05 -8.45
CA SER A 61 -5.14 -9.80 -9.21
C SER A 61 -4.79 -8.57 -8.37
N ALA A 62 -4.47 -7.47 -9.03
CA ALA A 62 -4.25 -6.15 -8.40
C ALA A 62 -5.46 -5.66 -7.58
N ALA A 63 -6.68 -6.08 -7.94
CA ALA A 63 -7.90 -5.73 -7.23
C ALA A 63 -7.96 -6.32 -5.81
N ARG A 64 -7.13 -7.32 -5.50
CA ARG A 64 -7.01 -7.92 -4.17
C ARG A 64 -6.04 -7.19 -3.26
N VAL A 65 -5.39 -6.14 -3.74
CA VAL A 65 -4.45 -5.33 -2.96
C VAL A 65 -5.08 -3.98 -2.67
N ALA A 66 -5.18 -3.63 -1.40
CA ALA A 66 -5.60 -2.30 -0.94
C ALA A 66 -4.49 -1.67 -0.11
N PHE A 67 -4.21 -0.39 -0.37
CA PHE A 67 -3.26 0.38 0.43
C PHE A 67 -3.97 1.09 1.58
N ALA A 68 -3.32 1.15 2.72
CA ALA A 68 -3.75 1.90 3.89
C ALA A 68 -2.63 2.83 4.36
N LEU A 69 -2.96 3.83 5.18
CA LEU A 69 -1.99 4.79 5.69
C LEU A 69 -0.93 4.16 6.61
N ASN A 70 -1.30 3.11 7.32
CA ASN A 70 -0.43 2.39 8.24
C ASN A 70 -0.98 0.99 8.52
N VAL A 71 -0.19 0.18 9.24
CA VAL A 71 -0.54 -1.20 9.62
C VAL A 71 -1.77 -1.23 10.52
N THR A 72 -1.90 -0.31 11.46
CA THR A 72 -3.06 -0.25 12.37
C THR A 72 -4.36 -0.11 11.58
N MET A 73 -4.42 0.80 10.61
CA MET A 73 -5.57 0.99 9.74
C MET A 73 -5.85 -0.25 8.88
N ALA A 74 -4.80 -0.86 8.31
CA ALA A 74 -4.93 -2.05 7.49
C ALA A 74 -5.49 -3.24 8.28
N LEU A 75 -4.97 -3.48 9.50
CA LEU A 75 -5.43 -4.55 10.39
C LEU A 75 -6.87 -4.32 10.84
N ASN A 76 -7.24 -3.12 11.25
CA ASN A 76 -8.62 -2.81 11.65
C ASN A 76 -9.58 -3.03 10.48
N THR A 77 -9.23 -2.59 9.29
CA THR A 77 -10.06 -2.81 8.09
C THR A 77 -10.26 -4.30 7.80
N ALA A 78 -9.20 -5.10 7.92
CA ALA A 78 -9.28 -6.56 7.71
C ALA A 78 -10.12 -7.25 8.77
N ILE A 79 -9.93 -6.91 10.07
CA ILE A 79 -10.67 -7.48 11.19
C ILE A 79 -12.14 -7.11 11.09
N ASP A 80 -12.47 -5.85 10.89
CA ASP A 80 -13.86 -5.38 10.76
C ASP A 80 -14.55 -6.02 9.55
N GLY A 81 -13.85 -6.17 8.43
CA GLY A 81 -14.36 -6.83 7.24
C GLY A 81 -14.70 -8.31 7.49
N LEU A 82 -13.83 -9.04 8.18
CA LEU A 82 -14.06 -10.44 8.55
C LEU A 82 -15.21 -10.60 9.53
N LEU A 83 -15.30 -9.75 10.55
CA LEU A 83 -16.39 -9.77 11.52
C LEU A 83 -17.74 -9.41 10.88
N ALA A 84 -17.76 -8.43 9.99
CA ALA A 84 -18.98 -8.04 9.27
C ALA A 84 -19.48 -9.15 8.33
N SER A 85 -18.59 -9.95 7.74
CA SER A 85 -18.96 -11.09 6.87
C SER A 85 -19.48 -12.29 7.66
N GLY A 86 -19.31 -12.33 8.99
CA GLY A 86 -19.66 -13.46 9.84
C GLY A 86 -18.73 -14.68 9.65
N GLU A 87 -17.65 -14.53 8.95
CA GLU A 87 -16.67 -15.57 8.69
C GLU A 87 -15.55 -15.55 9.73
N GLY A 88 -15.66 -16.40 10.75
CA GLY A 88 -14.58 -16.68 11.68
C GLY A 88 -14.61 -15.92 13.00
N ALA A 89 -13.80 -16.39 13.92
CA ALA A 89 -13.51 -15.74 15.19
C ALA A 89 -12.11 -15.12 15.15
N VAL A 90 -11.99 -13.87 15.60
CA VAL A 90 -10.68 -13.22 15.77
C VAL A 90 -10.25 -13.41 17.22
N THR A 91 -9.17 -14.15 17.41
CA THR A 91 -8.52 -14.32 18.72
C THR A 91 -7.29 -13.43 18.80
N THR A 92 -7.22 -12.58 19.81
CA THR A 92 -6.01 -11.82 20.12
C THR A 92 -5.24 -12.54 21.23
N ALA A 93 -3.93 -12.67 21.07
CA ALA A 93 -3.06 -13.09 22.16
C ALA A 93 -3.00 -11.98 23.22
N ALA A 94 -3.22 -12.35 24.44
CA ALA A 94 -3.07 -11.43 25.56
C ALA A 94 -1.59 -11.16 25.83
#